data_080ed503be0c1b99ad66b696818d6387
#
_entry.id   080ed503be0c1b99ad66b696818d6387
#
_cell.length_a   1.000
_cell.length_b   1.000
_cell.length_c   1.000
_cell.angle_alpha   90.00
_cell.angle_beta   90.00
_cell.angle_gamma   90.00
#
_symmetry.space_group_name_H-M   'P 1'
#
loop_
_entity.id
_entity.type
_entity.pdbx_description
1 polymer ?
#
loop_
_entity_poly.entity_id
_entity_poly.type
_entity_poly.pdbx_seq_one_letter_code
_entity_poly.pdbx_strand_id
1 'polypeptide(L)'
;GKISSQEKPIMSTIPTSVTEAQFNDDIRPHLNIAKRGYESETPLYEIFNLVLHRLHTGCQWAELPVSKDAKTREERHEPSWQTVYHHWRKWSGDGHLEKVWQASIERVKADLALSELNLDGSHALAKKGGEQVAYQARKKGKTSNILPIVDGKGYVVASTGIIAGNHNDAF
;
A
#
# COMPACT_ATOMS: atom_id res chain seq x y z
N GLY A 1 44.70 -12.04 -12.66
CA GLY A 1 43.60 -11.14 -12.92
C GLY A 1 42.59 -11.25 -11.83
N LYS A 2 42.48 -10.24 -10.93
CA LYS A 2 41.38 -10.16 -9.92
C LYS A 2 40.12 -9.67 -10.64
N ILE A 3 39.11 -10.50 -10.69
CA ILE A 3 37.77 -10.11 -11.14
C ILE A 3 37.16 -9.31 -9.97
N SER A 4 37.06 -8.00 -10.17
CA SER A 4 36.31 -7.10 -9.28
C SER A 4 34.83 -7.47 -9.39
N SER A 5 34.30 -8.05 -8.32
CA SER A 5 32.86 -8.18 -8.16
C SER A 5 32.28 -6.77 -8.00
N GLN A 6 31.66 -6.27 -9.05
CA GLN A 6 30.82 -5.06 -8.95
C GLN A 6 29.66 -5.38 -8.02
N GLU A 7 29.69 -4.81 -6.83
CA GLU A 7 28.54 -4.75 -5.96
C GLU A 7 27.42 -4.02 -6.72
N LYS A 8 26.32 -4.71 -6.99
CA LYS A 8 25.11 -4.08 -7.51
C LYS A 8 24.69 -2.99 -6.51
N PRO A 9 24.34 -1.78 -6.98
CA PRO A 9 23.87 -0.73 -6.09
C PRO A 9 22.67 -1.28 -5.31
N ILE A 10 22.76 -1.24 -3.99
CA ILE A 10 21.65 -1.55 -3.09
C ILE A 10 20.60 -0.47 -3.37
N MET A 11 19.63 -0.80 -4.21
CA MET A 11 18.42 0.02 -4.30
C MET A 11 17.84 0.09 -2.88
N SER A 12 17.59 1.29 -2.38
CA SER A 12 16.89 1.47 -1.13
C SER A 12 15.53 0.79 -1.24
N THR A 13 15.45 -0.43 -0.77
CA THR A 13 14.20 -1.15 -0.69
C THR A 13 13.40 -0.51 0.42
N ILE A 14 12.39 0.28 0.04
CA ILE A 14 11.25 0.49 0.93
C ILE A 14 10.80 -0.92 1.31
N PRO A 15 10.78 -1.29 2.60
CA PRO A 15 10.37 -2.62 2.99
C PRO A 15 8.96 -2.86 2.48
N THR A 16 8.82 -3.76 1.52
CA THR A 16 7.54 -4.14 0.92
C THR A 16 6.86 -5.25 1.71
N SER A 17 7.46 -5.62 2.82
CA SER A 17 6.98 -6.65 3.74
C SER A 17 7.33 -6.28 5.18
N VAL A 18 6.55 -6.79 6.10
CA VAL A 18 6.78 -6.69 7.55
C VAL A 18 7.00 -8.08 8.12
N THR A 19 7.79 -8.16 9.20
CA THR A 19 7.91 -9.38 9.98
C THR A 19 6.64 -9.61 10.81
N GLU A 20 6.45 -10.83 11.29
CA GLU A 20 5.33 -11.15 12.19
C GLU A 20 5.36 -10.28 13.45
N ALA A 21 6.55 -10.05 14.04
CA ALA A 21 6.71 -9.20 15.21
C ALA A 21 6.29 -7.75 14.91
N GLN A 22 6.78 -7.16 13.81
CA GLN A 22 6.37 -5.81 13.39
C GLN A 22 4.87 -5.72 13.15
N PHE A 23 4.29 -6.73 12.52
CA PHE A 23 2.84 -6.76 12.29
C PHE A 23 2.07 -6.78 13.61
N ASN A 24 2.45 -7.65 14.54
CA ASN A 24 1.75 -7.80 15.82
C ASN A 24 1.90 -6.57 16.72
N ASP A 25 3.07 -5.94 16.73
CA ASP A 25 3.36 -4.79 17.60
C ASP A 25 2.82 -3.47 17.04
N ASP A 26 2.96 -3.25 15.71
CA ASP A 26 2.76 -1.93 15.12
C ASP A 26 1.50 -1.82 14.26
N ILE A 27 0.98 -2.92 13.72
CA ILE A 27 -0.10 -2.90 12.73
C ILE A 27 -1.38 -3.51 13.29
N ARG A 28 -1.29 -4.71 13.82
CA ARG A 28 -2.43 -5.47 14.34
C ARG A 28 -3.30 -4.69 15.34
N PRO A 29 -2.77 -3.88 16.28
CA PRO A 29 -3.57 -3.10 17.22
C PRO A 29 -4.52 -2.11 16.56
N HIS A 30 -4.21 -1.69 15.32
CA HIS A 30 -4.97 -0.70 14.56
C HIS A 30 -5.93 -1.34 13.54
N LEU A 31 -5.86 -2.65 13.35
CA LEU A 31 -6.74 -3.39 12.46
C LEU A 31 -7.96 -3.94 13.22
N ASN A 32 -9.12 -3.93 12.56
CA ASN A 32 -10.29 -4.62 13.08
C ASN A 32 -10.17 -6.12 12.79
N ILE A 33 -9.74 -6.86 13.78
CA ILE A 33 -9.66 -8.32 13.74
C ILE A 33 -10.81 -8.85 14.56
N ALA A 34 -11.65 -9.67 13.96
CA ALA A 34 -12.77 -10.28 14.66
C ALA A 34 -12.26 -11.09 15.86
N LYS A 35 -12.80 -10.79 17.03
CA LYS A 35 -12.47 -11.53 18.27
C LYS A 35 -13.20 -12.88 18.37
N ARG A 36 -14.19 -13.09 17.51
CA ARG A 36 -15.00 -14.32 17.43
C ARG A 36 -15.26 -14.63 15.95
N GLY A 37 -15.23 -15.89 15.59
CA GLY A 37 -15.48 -16.36 14.24
C GLY A 37 -14.36 -17.26 13.73
N TYR A 38 -14.38 -17.54 12.45
CA TYR A 38 -13.36 -18.34 11.77
C TYR A 38 -12.01 -17.61 11.82
N GLU A 39 -11.02 -18.23 12.46
CA GLU A 39 -9.63 -17.78 12.35
C GLU A 39 -9.08 -18.23 11.01
N SER A 40 -8.40 -17.33 10.31
CA SER A 40 -7.73 -17.68 9.06
C SER A 40 -6.62 -18.69 9.34
N GLU A 41 -6.57 -19.77 8.57
CA GLU A 41 -5.47 -20.74 8.61
C GLU A 41 -4.13 -20.09 8.23
N THR A 42 -4.21 -19.07 7.37
CA THR A 42 -3.04 -18.26 7.01
C THR A 42 -2.83 -17.17 8.04
N PRO A 43 -1.61 -17.00 8.58
CA PRO A 43 -1.27 -15.91 9.48
C PRO A 43 -1.60 -14.54 8.88
N LEU A 44 -2.20 -13.64 9.68
CA LEU A 44 -2.64 -12.33 9.18
C LEU A 44 -1.49 -11.45 8.68
N TYR A 45 -0.28 -11.60 9.20
CA TYR A 45 0.88 -10.85 8.70
C TYR A 45 1.24 -11.24 7.26
N GLU A 46 1.05 -12.48 6.88
CA GLU A 46 1.26 -12.94 5.50
C GLU A 46 0.21 -12.35 4.56
N ILE A 47 -1.06 -12.35 4.99
CA ILE A 47 -2.13 -11.70 4.23
C ILE A 47 -1.84 -10.21 4.07
N PHE A 48 -1.36 -9.53 5.13
CA PHE A 48 -0.98 -8.13 5.08
C PHE A 48 0.19 -7.89 4.13
N ASN A 49 1.19 -8.74 4.13
CA ASN A 49 2.31 -8.66 3.20
C ASN A 49 1.88 -8.83 1.73
N LEU A 50 0.90 -9.70 1.45
CA LEU A 50 0.32 -9.81 0.11
C LEU A 50 -0.43 -8.54 -0.31
N VAL A 51 -1.11 -7.87 0.63
CA VAL A 51 -1.69 -6.54 0.37
C VAL A 51 -0.61 -5.52 0.06
N LEU A 52 0.47 -5.46 0.85
CA LEU A 52 1.61 -4.58 0.58
C LEU A 52 2.24 -4.86 -0.78
N HIS A 53 2.45 -6.12 -1.12
CA HIS A 53 2.94 -6.52 -2.44
C HIS A 53 2.05 -6.00 -3.57
N ARG A 54 0.73 -6.15 -3.43
CA ARG A 54 -0.23 -5.61 -4.40
C ARG A 54 -0.13 -4.09 -4.54
N LEU A 55 -0.05 -3.37 -3.43
CA LEU A 55 0.06 -1.91 -3.42
C LEU A 55 1.39 -1.44 -4.02
N HIS A 56 2.48 -2.13 -3.77
CA HIS A 56 3.80 -1.81 -4.29
C HIS A 56 3.93 -2.08 -5.79
N THR A 57 3.49 -3.26 -6.25
CA THR A 57 3.67 -3.70 -7.65
C THR A 57 2.58 -3.20 -8.59
N GLY A 58 1.39 -2.88 -8.06
CA GLY A 58 0.21 -2.58 -8.87
C GLY A 58 -0.36 -3.79 -9.63
N CYS A 59 0.08 -5.02 -9.35
CA CYS A 59 -0.41 -6.22 -10.02
C CYS A 59 -1.92 -6.39 -9.83
N GLN A 60 -2.58 -7.17 -10.66
CA GLN A 60 -3.97 -7.55 -10.42
C GLN A 60 -4.07 -8.47 -9.21
N TRP A 61 -5.21 -8.48 -8.51
CA TRP A 61 -5.41 -9.36 -7.35
C TRP A 61 -5.19 -10.84 -7.69
N ALA A 62 -5.66 -11.27 -8.87
CA ALA A 62 -5.48 -12.62 -9.36
C ALA A 62 -4.02 -12.98 -9.72
N GLU A 63 -3.13 -11.98 -9.77
CA GLU A 63 -1.70 -12.14 -10.07
C GLU A 63 -0.82 -12.03 -8.82
N LEU A 64 -1.42 -12.07 -7.63
CA LEU A 64 -0.66 -12.19 -6.40
C LEU A 64 0.21 -13.46 -6.42
N PRO A 65 1.39 -13.44 -5.76
CA PRO A 65 2.33 -14.56 -5.74
C PRO A 65 1.86 -15.69 -4.79
N VAL A 66 0.67 -16.21 -5.07
CA VAL A 66 0.07 -17.36 -4.38
C VAL A 66 -0.28 -18.43 -5.41
N SER A 67 -0.27 -19.69 -5.02
CA SER A 67 -0.60 -20.77 -5.94
C SER A 67 -2.03 -20.63 -6.47
N LYS A 68 -2.21 -20.84 -7.77
CA LYS A 68 -3.54 -20.84 -8.42
C LYS A 68 -4.27 -22.17 -8.16
N ASP A 69 -3.55 -23.24 -7.89
CA ASP A 69 -4.09 -24.55 -7.58
C ASP A 69 -4.54 -24.65 -6.11
N ALA A 70 -5.80 -25.05 -5.90
CA ALA A 70 -6.42 -25.10 -4.57
C ALA A 70 -5.71 -26.11 -3.63
N LYS A 71 -5.34 -27.28 -4.14
CA LYS A 71 -4.66 -28.33 -3.37
C LYS A 71 -3.28 -27.85 -2.91
N THR A 72 -2.52 -27.22 -3.80
CA THR A 72 -1.20 -26.66 -3.48
C THR A 72 -1.31 -25.54 -2.43
N ARG A 73 -2.36 -24.69 -2.49
CA ARG A 73 -2.59 -23.67 -1.46
C ARG A 73 -2.86 -24.29 -0.09
N GLU A 74 -3.69 -25.33 -0.05
CA GLU A 74 -3.98 -26.06 1.19
C GLU A 74 -2.71 -26.67 1.79
N GLU A 75 -1.91 -27.36 0.98
CA GLU A 75 -0.64 -27.98 1.41
C GLU A 75 0.38 -26.94 1.94
N ARG A 76 0.38 -25.70 1.41
CA ARG A 76 1.30 -24.62 1.78
C ARG A 76 0.72 -23.62 2.76
N HIS A 77 -0.51 -23.79 3.18
CA HIS A 77 -1.26 -22.82 3.99
C HIS A 77 -1.33 -21.42 3.37
N GLU A 78 -1.28 -21.33 2.04
CA GLU A 78 -1.39 -20.07 1.29
C GLU A 78 -2.85 -19.62 1.19
N PRO A 79 -3.15 -18.32 1.31
CA PRO A 79 -4.50 -17.80 1.12
C PRO A 79 -4.84 -17.78 -0.37
N SER A 80 -6.13 -17.81 -0.71
CA SER A 80 -6.55 -17.43 -2.05
C SER A 80 -6.45 -15.90 -2.23
N TRP A 81 -6.32 -15.43 -3.47
CA TRP A 81 -6.33 -13.99 -3.73
C TRP A 81 -7.65 -13.32 -3.30
N GLN A 82 -8.76 -14.05 -3.34
CA GLN A 82 -10.07 -13.58 -2.87
C GLN A 82 -10.05 -13.32 -1.36
N THR A 83 -9.40 -14.20 -0.59
CA THR A 83 -9.19 -14.03 0.85
C THR A 83 -8.40 -12.75 1.15
N VAL A 84 -7.30 -12.53 0.43
CA VAL A 84 -6.49 -11.30 0.56
C VAL A 84 -7.29 -10.07 0.22
N TYR A 85 -8.04 -10.08 -0.89
CA TYR A 85 -8.91 -8.99 -1.31
C TYR A 85 -10.00 -8.67 -0.29
N HIS A 86 -10.60 -9.71 0.31
CA HIS A 86 -11.61 -9.54 1.36
C HIS A 86 -11.05 -8.80 2.57
N HIS A 87 -9.87 -9.19 3.05
CA HIS A 87 -9.21 -8.51 4.17
C HIS A 87 -8.86 -7.06 3.82
N TRP A 88 -8.31 -6.82 2.63
CA TRP A 88 -8.02 -5.47 2.16
C TRP A 88 -9.28 -4.60 2.12
N ARG A 89 -10.39 -5.09 1.55
CA ARG A 89 -11.67 -4.36 1.53
C ARG A 89 -12.17 -4.01 2.93
N LYS A 90 -12.09 -4.97 3.85
CA LYS A 90 -12.49 -4.76 5.24
C LYS A 90 -11.64 -3.68 5.90
N TRP A 91 -10.32 -3.79 5.80
CA TRP A 91 -9.41 -2.86 6.46
C TRP A 91 -9.43 -1.46 5.83
N SER A 92 -9.58 -1.35 4.51
CA SER A 92 -9.69 -0.06 3.83
C SER A 92 -11.06 0.59 4.02
N GLY A 93 -12.15 -0.19 3.96
CA GLY A 93 -13.51 0.33 4.11
C GLY A 93 -13.82 0.89 5.49
N ASP A 94 -13.24 0.31 6.54
CA ASP A 94 -13.45 0.73 7.93
C ASP A 94 -12.44 1.80 8.40
N GLY A 95 -11.58 2.32 7.51
CA GLY A 95 -10.55 3.32 7.84
C GLY A 95 -9.39 2.79 8.68
N HIS A 96 -9.23 1.47 8.80
CA HIS A 96 -8.17 0.88 9.63
C HIS A 96 -6.79 1.04 9.02
N LEU A 97 -6.66 1.00 7.69
CA LEU A 97 -5.38 1.27 7.02
C LEU A 97 -4.91 2.71 7.24
N GLU A 98 -5.84 3.66 7.31
CA GLU A 98 -5.53 5.04 7.67
C GLU A 98 -4.99 5.14 9.11
N LYS A 99 -5.59 4.42 10.06
CA LYS A 99 -5.09 4.35 11.45
C LYS A 99 -3.69 3.76 11.52
N VAL A 100 -3.39 2.70 10.75
CA VAL A 100 -2.05 2.12 10.64
C VAL A 100 -1.06 3.17 10.11
N TRP A 101 -1.43 3.89 9.07
CA TRP A 101 -0.60 4.95 8.51
C TRP A 101 -0.36 6.09 9.52
N GLN A 102 -1.40 6.59 10.18
CA GLN A 102 -1.28 7.62 11.22
C GLN A 102 -0.35 7.17 12.36
N ALA A 103 -0.49 5.93 12.83
CA ALA A 103 0.39 5.36 13.85
C ALA A 103 1.84 5.26 13.37
N SER A 104 2.08 4.93 12.11
CA SER A 104 3.41 4.86 11.52
C SER A 104 4.08 6.25 11.45
N ILE A 105 3.34 7.29 11.09
CA ILE A 105 3.82 8.68 11.09
C ILE A 105 4.14 9.15 12.51
N GLU A 106 3.27 8.88 13.47
CA GLU A 106 3.54 9.24 14.87
C GLU A 106 4.81 8.58 15.41
N ARG A 107 5.08 7.34 15.00
CA ARG A 107 6.30 6.62 15.40
C ARG A 107 7.59 7.26 14.87
N VAL A 108 7.56 7.81 13.66
CA VAL A 108 8.72 8.47 13.03
C VAL A 108 8.72 9.99 13.22
N LYS A 109 7.81 10.53 14.01
CA LYS A 109 7.58 11.97 14.17
C LYS A 109 8.86 12.76 14.52
N ALA A 110 9.71 12.21 15.38
CA ALA A 110 10.99 12.84 15.75
C ALA A 110 11.99 12.91 14.59
N ASP A 111 11.83 12.05 13.58
CA ASP A 111 12.71 11.96 12.40
C ASP A 111 12.20 12.75 11.21
N LEU A 112 10.99 13.32 11.29
CA LEU A 112 10.39 14.09 10.20
C LEU A 112 11.15 15.39 9.95
N ALA A 113 11.37 15.71 8.68
CA ALA A 113 12.00 16.96 8.23
C ALA A 113 10.92 17.97 7.83
N LEU A 114 10.14 18.47 8.81
CA LEU A 114 8.98 19.35 8.59
C LEU A 114 9.36 20.77 8.20
N SER A 115 10.65 21.12 8.19
CA SER A 115 11.12 22.43 7.67
C SER A 115 10.97 22.54 6.16
N GLU A 116 10.88 21.42 5.46
CA GLU A 116 10.66 21.33 4.03
C GLU A 116 9.45 20.44 3.77
N LEU A 117 8.38 21.02 3.24
CA LEU A 117 7.19 20.30 2.83
C LEU A 117 6.99 20.47 1.33
N ASN A 118 6.89 19.35 0.64
CA ASN A 118 6.67 19.29 -0.81
C ASN A 118 5.26 18.80 -1.10
N LEU A 119 4.54 19.53 -1.93
CA LEU A 119 3.25 19.11 -2.47
C LEU A 119 3.48 18.47 -3.82
N ASP A 120 3.16 17.19 -3.97
CA ASP A 120 3.33 16.46 -5.22
C ASP A 120 1.99 15.91 -5.72
N GLY A 121 1.61 16.33 -6.93
CA GLY A 121 0.40 15.86 -7.58
C GLY A 121 0.61 14.51 -8.26
N SER A 122 -0.12 13.49 -7.84
CA SER A 122 -0.07 12.18 -8.45
C SER A 122 -1.37 11.81 -9.17
N HIS A 123 -1.28 11.66 -10.50
CA HIS A 123 -2.39 11.29 -11.35
C HIS A 123 -2.38 9.79 -11.68
N ALA A 124 -3.42 9.07 -11.26
CA ALA A 124 -3.64 7.68 -11.62
C ALA A 124 -4.60 7.56 -12.81
N LEU A 125 -4.21 6.83 -13.85
CA LEU A 125 -5.08 6.55 -15.00
C LEU A 125 -6.24 5.62 -14.56
N ALA A 126 -7.45 6.04 -14.83
CA ALA A 126 -8.65 5.25 -14.58
C ALA A 126 -9.05 4.46 -15.82
N LYS A 127 -9.02 3.13 -15.76
CA LYS A 127 -9.45 2.25 -16.85
C LYS A 127 -10.97 2.25 -17.03
N LYS A 128 -11.72 2.51 -15.95
CA LYS A 128 -13.17 2.62 -15.92
C LYS A 128 -13.54 3.98 -15.34
N GLY A 129 -14.66 4.54 -15.75
CA GLY A 129 -15.16 5.80 -15.19
C GLY A 129 -15.46 5.70 -13.69
N GLY A 130 -15.69 6.84 -13.04
CA GLY A 130 -16.03 6.97 -11.63
C GLY A 130 -16.35 8.43 -11.34
N GLU A 131 -16.94 8.70 -10.16
CA GLU A 131 -17.38 10.06 -9.77
C GLU A 131 -16.21 11.04 -9.65
N GLN A 132 -15.04 10.53 -9.25
CA GLN A 132 -13.83 11.34 -9.07
C GLN A 132 -12.80 11.08 -10.17
N VAL A 133 -13.28 11.00 -11.41
CA VAL A 133 -12.47 10.75 -12.59
C VAL A 133 -12.81 11.77 -13.66
N ALA A 134 -11.81 12.51 -14.14
CA ALA A 134 -11.97 13.46 -15.23
C ALA A 134 -10.82 13.39 -16.23
N TYR A 135 -11.03 13.93 -17.42
CA TYR A 135 -10.04 13.92 -18.48
C TYR A 135 -8.89 14.89 -18.18
N GLN A 136 -7.66 14.37 -18.21
CA GLN A 136 -6.43 15.15 -18.06
C GLN A 136 -5.69 15.19 -19.39
N ALA A 137 -5.59 16.39 -19.99
CA ALA A 137 -5.01 16.57 -21.31
C ALA A 137 -3.54 16.12 -21.40
N ARG A 138 -2.73 16.45 -20.39
CA ARG A 138 -1.30 16.05 -20.33
C ARG A 138 -1.12 14.53 -20.32
N LYS A 139 -2.01 13.80 -19.68
CA LYS A 139 -1.99 12.32 -19.61
C LYS A 139 -2.78 11.68 -20.73
N LYS A 140 -3.47 12.48 -21.57
CA LYS A 140 -4.32 12.01 -22.70
C LYS A 140 -5.32 10.93 -22.27
N GLY A 141 -5.89 11.05 -21.06
CA GLY A 141 -6.79 10.06 -20.52
C GLY A 141 -7.58 10.53 -19.30
N LYS A 142 -8.54 9.71 -18.88
CA LYS A 142 -9.29 9.94 -17.65
C LYS A 142 -8.44 9.58 -16.45
N THR A 143 -8.31 10.47 -15.48
CA THR A 143 -7.49 10.30 -14.29
C THR A 143 -8.22 10.71 -13.02
N SER A 144 -7.79 10.13 -11.90
CA SER A 144 -8.01 10.67 -10.57
C SER A 144 -6.69 11.26 -10.08
N ASN A 145 -6.75 12.29 -9.26
CA ASN A 145 -5.59 12.92 -8.65
C ASN A 145 -5.64 12.79 -7.13
N ILE A 146 -4.46 12.71 -6.52
CA ILE A 146 -4.24 12.81 -5.09
C ILE A 146 -3.04 13.73 -4.88
N LEU A 147 -3.11 14.61 -3.89
CA LEU A 147 -2.05 15.55 -3.55
C LEU A 147 -1.45 15.15 -2.19
N PRO A 148 -0.40 14.31 -2.16
CA PRO A 148 0.33 14.04 -0.95
C PRO A 148 1.21 15.24 -0.57
N ILE A 149 1.30 15.50 0.72
CA ILE A 149 2.29 16.39 1.33
C ILE A 149 3.41 15.52 1.86
N VAL A 150 4.62 15.76 1.40
CA VAL A 150 5.80 14.95 1.68
C VAL A 150 6.82 15.82 2.42
N ASP A 151 7.43 15.28 3.47
CA ASP A 151 8.51 15.96 4.18
C ASP A 151 9.84 15.93 3.39
N GLY A 152 10.87 16.64 3.86
CA GLY A 152 12.17 16.69 3.21
C GLY A 152 12.90 15.35 3.08
N LYS A 153 12.44 14.30 3.76
CA LYS A 153 12.96 12.92 3.67
C LYS A 153 12.10 11.97 2.83
N GLY A 154 10.96 12.44 2.32
CA GLY A 154 10.08 11.64 1.47
C GLY A 154 8.96 10.91 2.22
N TYR A 155 8.72 11.19 3.50
CA TYR A 155 7.58 10.64 4.22
C TYR A 155 6.29 11.40 3.84
N VAL A 156 5.25 10.68 3.48
CA VAL A 156 3.93 11.26 3.26
C VAL A 156 3.30 11.56 4.62
N VAL A 157 3.20 12.84 4.96
CA VAL A 157 2.70 13.32 6.26
C VAL A 157 1.22 13.69 6.22
N ALA A 158 0.70 14.03 5.06
CA ALA A 158 -0.72 14.27 4.82
C ALA A 158 -1.06 14.03 3.35
N SER A 159 -2.33 13.91 3.03
CA SER A 159 -2.79 13.88 1.65
C SER A 159 -4.22 14.42 1.55
N THR A 160 -4.59 14.91 0.37
CA THR A 160 -5.99 15.15 0.04
C THR A 160 -6.73 13.84 -0.12
N GLY A 161 -8.07 13.89 -0.10
CA GLY A 161 -8.86 12.83 -0.69
C GLY A 161 -8.62 12.72 -2.21
N ILE A 162 -9.18 11.70 -2.83
CA ILE A 162 -9.13 11.54 -4.29
C ILE A 162 -9.96 12.66 -4.91
N ILE A 163 -9.38 13.37 -5.89
CA ILE A 163 -10.04 14.43 -6.66
C ILE A 163 -10.02 14.10 -8.15
N ALA A 164 -10.95 14.69 -8.90
CA ALA A 164 -11.02 14.47 -10.34
C ALA A 164 -9.77 15.03 -11.04
N GLY A 165 -9.26 14.31 -12.05
CA GLY A 165 -7.98 14.61 -12.67
C GLY A 165 -7.90 15.90 -13.50
N ASN A 166 -9.02 16.60 -13.68
CA ASN A 166 -9.06 17.92 -14.35
C ASN A 166 -8.82 19.09 -13.39
N HIS A 167 -8.72 18.85 -12.07
CA HIS A 167 -8.32 19.88 -11.13
C HIS A 167 -6.85 20.26 -11.35
N ASN A 168 -6.59 21.56 -11.32
CA ASN A 168 -5.23 22.07 -11.39
C ASN A 168 -4.57 21.95 -10.00
N ASP A 169 -3.31 21.56 -9.94
CA ASP A 169 -2.56 21.41 -8.69
C ASP A 169 -2.19 22.79 -8.07
N ALA A 170 -2.45 23.88 -8.82
CA ALA A 170 -2.27 25.25 -8.36
C ALA A 170 -3.59 25.79 -7.82
N PHE A 171 -3.71 25.91 -6.50
CA PHE A 171 -4.68 26.70 -5.79
C PHE A 171 -4.02 27.97 -5.26
#